data_e3986085e96890e33a3527beec32758e
#
_entry.id   e3986085e96890e33a3527beec32758e
#
_cell.length_a   1.000
_cell.length_b   1.000
_cell.length_c   1.000
_cell.angle_alpha   90.00
_cell.angle_beta   90.00
_cell.angle_gamma   90.00
#
_symmetry.space_group_name_H-M   'P 1'
#
loop_
_entity.id
_entity.type
_entity.pdbx_description
1 polymer ?
#
loop_
_entity_poly.entity_id
_entity_poly.type
_entity_poly.pdbx_seq_one_letter_code
_entity_poly.pdbx_strand_id
1 'polypeptide(L)'
;MLEKIEKLNIETSKLRSDGTYGMFVLEPLQSGYGNTLGNSLRRVLLSSLPGVAATSVKIDGVQHEFSTVPGVKEDVTELILNIKGLRAKMYGEAPKTIYIEAEGEGEVTAGDIKTDSEVEILDPGMHIATPVSYTHLRAHETCADL
;
A
#
# COMPACT_ATOMS: atom_id res chain seq x y z
N MET A 1 13.06 36.76 -32.89
CA MET A 1 12.53 37.28 -31.60
C MET A 1 12.48 36.10 -30.67
N LEU A 2 13.43 35.99 -29.75
CA LEU A 2 13.41 34.91 -28.75
C LEU A 2 12.30 35.27 -27.75
N GLU A 3 11.19 34.56 -27.75
CA GLU A 3 10.17 34.69 -26.73
C GLU A 3 10.85 34.41 -25.39
N LYS A 4 10.73 35.37 -24.50
CA LYS A 4 11.23 35.28 -23.13
C LYS A 4 10.46 34.13 -22.46
N ILE A 5 11.11 32.99 -22.26
CA ILE A 5 10.51 31.85 -21.54
C ILE A 5 10.21 32.36 -20.14
N GLU A 6 8.92 32.56 -19.85
CA GLU A 6 8.48 32.93 -18.51
C GLU A 6 8.82 31.78 -17.55
N LYS A 7 9.35 32.18 -16.39
CA LYS A 7 9.78 31.19 -15.41
C LYS A 7 8.55 30.52 -14.84
N LEU A 8 8.49 29.17 -14.97
CA LEU A 8 7.43 28.35 -14.42
C LEU A 8 7.34 28.53 -12.89
N ASN A 9 6.17 28.86 -12.40
CA ASN A 9 5.86 28.91 -10.98
C ASN A 9 5.06 27.66 -10.59
N ILE A 10 5.40 27.08 -9.45
CA ILE A 10 4.73 25.90 -8.89
C ILE A 10 4.20 26.30 -7.52
N GLU A 11 2.88 26.34 -7.39
CA GLU A 11 2.21 26.62 -6.13
C GLU A 11 1.53 25.40 -5.57
N THR A 12 1.73 25.12 -4.28
CA THR A 12 0.99 24.11 -3.55
C THR A 12 -0.34 24.69 -3.09
N SER A 13 -1.41 24.38 -3.80
CA SER A 13 -2.73 24.92 -3.50
C SER A 13 -3.40 24.22 -2.30
N LYS A 14 -3.29 22.90 -2.24
CA LYS A 14 -3.82 22.11 -1.13
C LYS A 14 -2.91 20.92 -0.86
N LEU A 15 -2.64 20.65 0.40
CA LEU A 15 -1.95 19.47 0.86
C LEU A 15 -2.67 18.94 2.10
N ARG A 16 -3.04 17.66 2.12
CA ARG A 16 -3.52 17.01 3.34
C ARG A 16 -2.36 16.71 4.28
N SER A 17 -2.63 16.84 5.56
CA SER A 17 -1.63 16.55 6.61
C SER A 17 -1.16 15.09 6.64
N ASP A 18 -2.00 14.17 6.16
CA ASP A 18 -1.71 12.74 6.04
C ASP A 18 -0.91 12.37 4.78
N GLY A 19 -0.61 13.33 3.90
CA GLY A 19 0.13 13.12 2.66
C GLY A 19 -0.63 12.37 1.56
N THR A 20 -1.91 12.03 1.77
CA THR A 20 -2.69 11.22 0.80
C THR A 20 -3.25 12.00 -0.36
N TYR A 21 -3.26 13.34 -0.27
CA TYR A 21 -3.77 14.21 -1.32
C TYR A 21 -2.95 15.49 -1.42
N GLY A 22 -2.60 15.86 -2.66
CA GLY A 22 -1.96 17.13 -2.98
C GLY A 22 -2.51 17.73 -4.25
N MET A 23 -2.69 19.06 -4.27
CA MET A 23 -3.05 19.83 -5.45
C MET A 23 -1.99 20.89 -5.69
N PHE A 24 -1.41 20.87 -6.87
CA PHE A 24 -0.35 21.77 -7.31
C PHE A 24 -0.83 22.53 -8.54
N VAL A 25 -0.54 23.81 -8.60
CA VAL A 25 -0.84 24.67 -9.74
C VAL A 25 0.48 25.05 -10.39
N LEU A 26 0.57 24.80 -11.70
CA LEU A 26 1.74 25.12 -12.52
C LEU A 26 1.35 26.16 -13.55
N GLU A 27 1.89 27.36 -13.43
CA GLU A 27 1.63 28.47 -14.34
C GLU A 27 2.81 29.46 -14.42
N PRO A 28 2.95 30.19 -15.54
CA PRO A 28 2.21 30.09 -16.78
C PRO A 28 2.68 28.92 -17.65
N LEU A 29 1.76 28.29 -18.39
CA LEU A 29 2.07 27.22 -19.34
C LEU A 29 1.64 27.63 -20.75
N GLN A 30 2.49 27.32 -21.74
CA GLN A 30 2.12 27.48 -23.15
C GLN A 30 0.99 26.51 -23.51
N SER A 31 0.18 26.88 -24.51
CA SER A 31 -0.92 26.06 -24.99
C SER A 31 -0.44 24.66 -25.41
N GLY A 32 -1.11 23.63 -24.90
CA GLY A 32 -0.78 22.21 -25.16
C GLY A 32 0.24 21.59 -24.18
N TYR A 33 1.06 22.36 -23.49
CA TYR A 33 2.07 21.82 -22.58
C TYR A 33 1.48 21.17 -21.33
N GLY A 34 0.28 21.54 -20.91
CA GLY A 34 -0.40 20.92 -19.77
C GLY A 34 -0.60 19.43 -19.96
N ASN A 35 -1.02 19.00 -21.15
CA ASN A 35 -1.19 17.56 -21.46
C ASN A 35 0.14 16.82 -21.47
N THR A 36 1.20 17.41 -22.01
CA THR A 36 2.54 16.81 -22.08
C THR A 36 3.11 16.61 -20.67
N LEU A 37 3.07 17.66 -19.84
CA LEU A 37 3.56 17.58 -18.46
C LEU A 37 2.71 16.62 -17.61
N GLY A 38 1.39 16.71 -17.72
CA GLY A 38 0.48 15.83 -16.96
C GLY A 38 0.68 14.37 -17.30
N ASN A 39 0.81 14.02 -18.57
CA ASN A 39 1.07 12.63 -18.98
C ASN A 39 2.46 12.15 -18.56
N SER A 40 3.48 13.00 -18.65
CA SER A 40 4.84 12.65 -18.22
C SER A 40 4.90 12.41 -16.72
N LEU A 41 4.34 13.30 -15.91
CA LEU A 41 4.25 13.14 -14.46
C LEU A 41 3.45 11.89 -14.07
N ARG A 42 2.30 11.67 -14.72
CA ARG A 42 1.51 10.47 -14.48
C ARG A 42 2.30 9.18 -14.72
N ARG A 43 3.04 9.12 -15.83
CA ARG A 43 3.86 7.95 -16.16
C ARG A 43 4.96 7.70 -15.13
N VAL A 44 5.67 8.75 -14.72
CA VAL A 44 6.73 8.64 -13.70
C VAL A 44 6.16 8.20 -12.36
N LEU A 45 5.06 8.80 -11.92
CA LEU A 45 4.40 8.45 -10.66
C LEU A 45 3.88 7.01 -10.62
N LEU A 46 3.46 6.46 -11.76
CA LEU A 46 2.93 5.09 -11.82
C LEU A 46 4.01 4.01 -12.03
N SER A 47 5.17 4.36 -12.59
CA SER A 47 6.14 3.34 -13.03
C SER A 47 7.54 3.47 -12.44
N SER A 48 7.85 4.58 -11.78
CA SER A 48 9.25 4.88 -11.42
C SER A 48 9.47 5.25 -9.96
N LEU A 49 8.41 5.30 -9.15
CA LEU A 49 8.56 5.50 -7.71
C LEU A 49 8.74 4.14 -7.04
N PRO A 50 9.80 3.96 -6.25
CA PRO A 50 9.97 2.76 -5.45
C PRO A 50 8.90 2.69 -4.36
N GLY A 51 8.45 1.49 -4.07
CA GLY A 51 7.46 1.24 -3.04
C GLY A 51 7.54 -0.18 -2.51
N VAL A 52 6.98 -0.41 -1.34
CA VAL A 52 6.93 -1.72 -0.69
C VAL A 52 5.52 -2.26 -0.76
N ALA A 53 5.38 -3.52 -1.17
CA ALA A 53 4.10 -4.20 -1.21
C ALA A 53 4.23 -5.67 -0.82
N ALA A 54 3.14 -6.27 -0.36
CA ALA A 54 3.04 -7.71 -0.19
C ALA A 54 3.01 -8.38 -1.57
N THR A 55 4.01 -9.21 -1.86
CA THR A 55 4.16 -9.93 -3.13
C THR A 55 3.58 -11.34 -3.09
N SER A 56 3.53 -11.95 -1.93
CA SER A 56 2.93 -13.26 -1.73
C SER A 56 2.35 -13.38 -0.33
N VAL A 57 1.33 -14.21 -0.19
CA VAL A 57 0.72 -14.57 1.09
C VAL A 57 0.55 -16.07 1.16
N LYS A 58 0.80 -16.65 2.33
CA LYS A 58 0.54 -18.05 2.64
C LYS A 58 -0.30 -18.10 3.91
N ILE A 59 -1.48 -18.69 3.80
CA ILE A 59 -2.39 -18.89 4.93
C ILE A 59 -2.40 -20.38 5.27
N ASP A 60 -2.20 -20.73 6.53
CA ASP A 60 -2.17 -22.11 6.95
C ASP A 60 -3.53 -22.78 6.76
N GLY A 61 -3.52 -23.99 6.21
CA GLY A 61 -4.74 -24.73 5.88
C GLY A 61 -5.44 -24.33 4.58
N VAL A 62 -4.93 -23.34 3.85
CA VAL A 62 -5.47 -22.85 2.58
C VAL A 62 -4.59 -23.29 1.41
N GLN A 63 -5.21 -23.84 0.36
CA GLN A 63 -4.49 -24.33 -0.83
C GLN A 63 -4.64 -23.40 -2.04
N HIS A 64 -5.72 -22.61 -2.09
CA HIS A 64 -6.00 -21.68 -3.20
C HIS A 64 -6.91 -20.53 -2.74
N GLU A 65 -6.93 -19.47 -3.49
CA GLU A 65 -7.64 -18.21 -3.20
C GLU A 65 -9.17 -18.32 -3.17
N PHE A 66 -9.75 -19.36 -3.76
CA PHE A 66 -11.21 -19.58 -3.80
C PHE A 66 -11.72 -20.41 -2.63
N SER A 67 -10.97 -20.51 -1.55
CA SER A 67 -11.35 -21.24 -0.34
C SER A 67 -11.76 -20.29 0.78
N THR A 68 -12.28 -20.87 1.84
CA THR A 68 -12.57 -20.17 3.09
C THR A 68 -11.59 -20.58 4.18
N VAL A 69 -11.34 -19.69 5.12
CA VAL A 69 -10.57 -20.00 6.33
C VAL A 69 -11.56 -20.37 7.43
N PRO A 70 -11.51 -21.60 7.98
CA PRO A 70 -12.42 -22.00 9.04
C PRO A 70 -12.35 -21.04 10.23
N GLY A 71 -13.52 -20.52 10.66
CA GLY A 71 -13.61 -19.62 11.81
C GLY A 71 -13.18 -18.18 11.56
N VAL A 72 -12.99 -17.78 10.31
CA VAL A 72 -12.79 -16.39 9.88
C VAL A 72 -13.98 -15.99 9.02
N LYS A 73 -14.45 -14.75 9.22
CA LYS A 73 -15.63 -14.24 8.52
C LYS A 73 -15.37 -14.01 7.03
N GLU A 74 -14.21 -13.48 6.72
CA GLU A 74 -13.76 -13.16 5.38
C GLU A 74 -13.32 -14.44 4.64
N ASP A 75 -13.59 -14.49 3.33
CA ASP A 75 -12.98 -15.50 2.47
C ASP A 75 -11.52 -15.16 2.13
N VAL A 76 -10.81 -16.11 1.52
CA VAL A 76 -9.38 -15.93 1.19
C VAL A 76 -9.19 -14.80 0.18
N THR A 77 -10.12 -14.61 -0.76
CA THR A 77 -10.05 -13.53 -1.75
C THR A 77 -10.15 -12.15 -1.06
N GLU A 78 -11.05 -12.02 -0.11
CA GLU A 78 -11.24 -10.79 0.68
C GLU A 78 -10.00 -10.51 1.55
N LEU A 79 -9.44 -11.54 2.20
CA LEU A 79 -8.18 -11.43 2.95
C LEU A 79 -7.03 -10.94 2.06
N ILE A 80 -6.88 -11.50 0.85
CA ILE A 80 -5.86 -11.07 -0.11
C ILE A 80 -6.07 -9.61 -0.51
N LEU A 81 -7.31 -9.17 -0.74
CA LEU A 81 -7.62 -7.79 -1.07
C LEU A 81 -7.26 -6.84 0.07
N ASN A 82 -7.54 -7.23 1.31
CA ASN A 82 -7.16 -6.46 2.49
C ASN A 82 -5.63 -6.35 2.59
N ILE A 83 -4.91 -7.47 2.44
CA ILE A 83 -3.44 -7.49 2.46
C ILE A 83 -2.83 -6.65 1.33
N LYS A 84 -3.42 -6.64 0.14
CA LYS A 84 -2.98 -5.76 -0.96
C LYS A 84 -3.09 -4.27 -0.65
N GLY A 85 -3.97 -3.89 0.27
CA GLY A 85 -4.08 -2.53 0.78
C GLY A 85 -3.02 -2.16 1.82
N LEU A 86 -2.25 -3.12 2.32
CA LEU A 86 -1.24 -2.91 3.35
C LEU A 86 -0.18 -1.91 2.89
N ARG A 87 0.05 -0.90 3.71
CA ARG A 87 1.09 0.11 3.48
C ARG A 87 2.21 -0.11 4.48
N ALA A 88 3.37 -0.46 3.97
CA ALA A 88 4.57 -0.67 4.77
C ALA A 88 5.75 0.14 4.22
N LYS A 89 6.74 0.35 5.06
CA LYS A 89 8.03 0.90 4.70
C LYS A 89 9.10 -0.12 5.06
N MET A 90 10.04 -0.33 4.16
CA MET A 90 11.15 -1.23 4.36
C MET A 90 12.46 -0.45 4.35
N TYR A 91 13.37 -0.79 5.24
CA TYR A 91 14.68 -0.13 5.37
C TYR A 91 15.81 -0.99 4.80
N GLY A 92 15.52 -2.21 4.37
CA GLY A 92 16.44 -3.15 3.72
C GLY A 92 16.08 -3.40 2.25
N GLU A 93 17.02 -3.89 1.44
CA GLU A 93 16.81 -4.21 0.02
C GLU A 93 16.30 -5.65 -0.20
N ALA A 94 16.44 -6.53 0.78
CA ALA A 94 16.06 -7.95 0.63
C ALA A 94 14.58 -8.15 0.97
N PRO A 95 13.86 -9.02 0.23
CA PRO A 95 12.50 -9.40 0.60
C PRO A 95 12.41 -9.93 2.03
N LYS A 96 11.41 -9.48 2.78
CA LYS A 96 11.18 -9.86 4.17
C LYS A 96 9.86 -10.60 4.32
N THR A 97 9.87 -11.61 5.19
CA THR A 97 8.65 -12.32 5.56
C THR A 97 8.15 -11.79 6.89
N ILE A 98 6.93 -11.29 6.88
CA ILE A 98 6.19 -10.87 8.07
C ILE A 98 5.05 -11.86 8.29
N TYR A 99 4.53 -11.94 9.50
CA TYR A 99 3.49 -12.91 9.80
C TYR A 99 2.47 -12.39 10.80
N ILE A 100 1.26 -12.92 10.67
CA ILE A 100 0.15 -12.68 11.58
C ILE A 100 -0.13 -13.99 12.32
N GLU A 101 -0.30 -13.88 13.63
CA GLU A 101 -0.83 -14.94 14.46
C GLU A 101 -1.93 -14.35 15.33
N ALA A 102 -3.15 -14.82 15.13
CA ALA A 102 -4.29 -14.40 15.92
C ALA A 102 -5.04 -15.60 16.48
N GLU A 103 -5.38 -15.55 17.76
CA GLU A 103 -6.13 -16.56 18.48
C GLU A 103 -7.36 -15.94 19.13
N GLY A 104 -8.51 -16.61 18.98
CA GLY A 104 -9.75 -16.15 19.58
C GLY A 104 -10.58 -15.23 18.70
N GLU A 105 -11.69 -14.72 19.26
CA GLU A 105 -12.59 -13.79 18.59
C GLU A 105 -12.06 -12.38 18.65
N GLY A 106 -12.21 -11.63 17.55
CA GLY A 106 -11.84 -10.23 17.52
C GLY A 106 -11.56 -9.71 16.12
N GLU A 107 -11.16 -8.47 16.03
CA GLU A 107 -10.71 -7.85 14.79
C GLU A 107 -9.19 -7.95 14.73
N VAL A 108 -8.67 -8.48 13.63
CA VAL A 108 -7.23 -8.52 13.35
C VAL A 108 -6.91 -7.35 12.44
N THR A 109 -5.99 -6.52 12.88
CA THR A 109 -5.55 -5.31 12.18
C THR A 109 -4.10 -5.45 11.70
N ALA A 110 -3.67 -4.52 10.86
CA ALA A 110 -2.28 -4.46 10.43
C ALA A 110 -1.28 -4.25 11.59
N GLY A 111 -1.75 -3.72 12.73
CA GLY A 111 -0.94 -3.58 13.93
C GLY A 111 -0.59 -4.92 14.62
N ASP A 112 -1.34 -5.98 14.33
CA ASP A 112 -1.08 -7.32 14.87
C ASP A 112 -0.03 -8.10 14.06
N ILE A 113 0.43 -7.52 12.95
CA ILE A 113 1.50 -8.09 12.12
C ILE A 113 2.81 -8.06 12.92
N LYS A 114 3.43 -9.22 13.04
CA LYS A 114 4.76 -9.35 13.62
C LYS A 114 5.81 -9.02 12.56
N THR A 115 6.45 -7.88 12.71
CA THR A 115 7.52 -7.39 11.82
C THR A 115 8.88 -7.47 12.52
N ASP A 116 9.93 -7.43 11.74
CA ASP A 116 11.29 -7.18 12.26
C ASP A 116 11.59 -5.66 12.29
N SER A 117 12.79 -5.30 12.73
CA SER A 117 13.23 -3.88 12.82
C SER A 117 13.37 -3.19 11.47
N GLU A 118 13.33 -3.93 10.37
CA GLU A 118 13.52 -3.40 9.01
C GLU A 118 12.20 -3.12 8.30
N VAL A 119 11.04 -3.54 8.87
CA VAL A 119 9.72 -3.34 8.28
C VAL A 119 8.84 -2.55 9.25
N GLU A 120 8.32 -1.42 8.80
CA GLU A 120 7.41 -0.55 9.54
C GLU A 120 6.04 -0.52 8.87
N ILE A 121 4.98 -0.80 9.62
CA ILE A 121 3.60 -0.69 9.14
C ILE A 121 3.14 0.76 9.32
N LEU A 122 2.73 1.39 8.21
CA LEU A 122 2.33 2.81 8.19
C LEU A 122 0.90 3.04 8.68
N ASP A 123 0.04 2.04 8.55
CA ASP A 123 -1.37 2.11 8.93
C ASP A 123 -1.76 0.91 9.81
N PRO A 124 -1.41 0.94 11.10
CA PRO A 124 -1.68 -0.17 12.00
C PRO A 124 -3.17 -0.41 12.27
N GLY A 125 -4.04 0.58 12.03
CA GLY A 125 -5.49 0.46 12.19
C GLY A 125 -6.22 -0.17 11.01
N MET A 126 -5.51 -0.55 9.94
CA MET A 126 -6.12 -1.16 8.78
C MET A 126 -6.65 -2.55 9.11
N HIS A 127 -7.92 -2.80 8.78
CA HIS A 127 -8.57 -4.09 8.95
C HIS A 127 -7.97 -5.17 8.02
N ILE A 128 -7.73 -6.37 8.57
CA ILE A 128 -7.26 -7.52 7.79
C ILE A 128 -8.26 -8.67 7.84
N ALA A 129 -8.67 -9.10 9.03
CA ALA A 129 -9.53 -10.27 9.22
C ALA A 129 -10.40 -10.17 10.48
N THR A 130 -11.50 -10.92 10.51
CA THR A 130 -12.36 -11.05 11.68
C THR A 130 -12.52 -12.53 12.06
N PRO A 131 -11.65 -13.10 12.91
CA PRO A 131 -11.90 -14.40 13.52
C PRO A 131 -13.19 -14.37 14.35
N VAL A 132 -14.04 -15.38 14.17
CA VAL A 132 -15.37 -15.46 14.81
C VAL A 132 -15.51 -16.63 15.79
N SER A 133 -14.46 -17.40 16.00
CA SER A 133 -14.41 -18.50 16.95
C SER A 133 -13.00 -18.68 17.47
N TYR A 134 -12.77 -19.63 18.38
CA TYR A 134 -11.43 -20.01 18.86
C TYR A 134 -10.56 -20.59 17.74
N THR A 135 -10.37 -19.80 16.69
CA THR A 135 -9.63 -20.16 15.50
C THR A 135 -8.22 -19.63 15.61
N HIS A 136 -7.27 -20.41 15.17
CA HIS A 136 -5.88 -20.01 15.05
C HIS A 136 -5.64 -19.57 13.61
N LEU A 137 -5.63 -18.26 13.37
CA LEU A 137 -5.28 -17.69 12.08
C LEU A 137 -3.77 -17.46 12.03
N ARG A 138 -3.12 -18.12 11.08
CA ARG A 138 -1.69 -17.91 10.81
C ARG A 138 -1.46 -17.65 9.34
N ALA A 139 -0.86 -16.52 9.05
CA ALA A 139 -0.50 -16.11 7.69
C ALA A 139 0.94 -15.61 7.65
N HIS A 140 1.62 -15.92 6.55
CA HIS A 140 2.95 -15.42 6.23
C HIS A 140 2.86 -14.57 4.97
N GLU A 141 3.42 -13.38 5.01
CA GLU A 141 3.44 -12.43 3.91
C GLU A 141 4.89 -12.09 3.57
N THR A 142 5.20 -12.05 2.30
CA THR A 142 6.51 -11.59 1.84
C THR A 142 6.37 -10.19 1.28
N CYS A 143 7.07 -9.23 1.87
CA CYS A 143 7.17 -7.87 1.38
C CYS A 143 8.49 -7.71 0.62
N ALA A 144 8.42 -7.04 -0.53
CA ALA A 144 9.59 -6.69 -1.32
C ALA A 144 9.42 -5.29 -1.91
N ASP A 145 10.55 -4.65 -2.25
CA ASP A 145 10.56 -3.44 -3.06
C ASP A 145 10.08 -3.77 -4.48
N LEU A 146 9.24 -2.88 -5.03
CA LEU A 146 8.69 -2.94 -6.38
C LEU A 146 9.22 -1.80 -7.24
#